data_d6d23e4dc6e146f984094bbd009ab0cf
#
_entry.id   d6d23e4dc6e146f984094bbd009ab0cf
#
_cell.length_a   1.000
_cell.length_b   1.000
_cell.length_c   1.000
_cell.angle_alpha   90.00
_cell.angle_beta   90.00
_cell.angle_gamma   90.00
#
_symmetry.space_group_name_H-M   'P 1'
#
loop_
_entity.id
_entity.type
_entity.pdbx_description
1 polymer ?
#
loop_
_entity_poly.entity_id
_entity_poly.type
_entity_poly.pdbx_seq_one_letter_code
_entity_poly.pdbx_strand_id
1 'polypeptide(L)'
;MCAMGSVVMKDCHGDYSTTCKPCAKGTFMNEPNGLQSCFQCKICENGLLISQDCTTIKDTVCGVLDGYYCKHYTADINDCSLAIKHSKCKPGEQINTPGTKASDTVCEPCSQGFYSPEGVNCSKWTDCSFRNEIEVKEGTNIKDVQCKSRRSRYGLIATLLTAAVVSLLVLCLSQIKSDRTCFILKSPVEETDPRSSQCAPSTSPLKGIQET
;
A
#
# COMPACT_ATOMS: atom_id res chain seq x y z
N MET A 1 -31.66 12.71 -56.92
CA MET A 1 -31.14 12.51 -55.55
C MET A 1 -31.75 11.26 -54.98
N CYS A 2 -30.95 10.48 -54.25
CA CYS A 2 -31.38 9.28 -53.54
C CYS A 2 -31.73 9.61 -52.08
N ALA A 3 -32.68 8.85 -51.51
CA ALA A 3 -33.09 8.99 -50.12
C ALA A 3 -32.01 8.49 -49.14
N MET A 4 -32.13 8.82 -47.85
CA MET A 4 -31.31 8.27 -46.81
C MET A 4 -31.23 6.76 -46.88
N GLY A 5 -30.07 6.16 -46.59
CA GLY A 5 -29.84 4.72 -46.66
C GLY A 5 -29.57 4.19 -48.10
N SER A 6 -29.47 5.08 -49.07
CA SER A 6 -29.23 4.72 -50.48
C SER A 6 -28.36 5.75 -51.18
N VAL A 7 -27.72 5.33 -52.25
CA VAL A 7 -26.84 6.17 -53.10
C VAL A 7 -27.17 5.95 -54.57
N VAL A 8 -26.68 6.84 -55.43
CA VAL A 8 -26.92 6.79 -56.86
C VAL A 8 -26.23 5.59 -57.48
N MET A 9 -26.98 4.76 -58.16
CA MET A 9 -26.51 3.66 -59.01
C MET A 9 -26.30 4.11 -60.46
N LYS A 10 -27.28 4.87 -60.98
CA LYS A 10 -27.21 5.47 -62.32
C LYS A 10 -27.82 6.86 -62.27
N ASP A 11 -27.17 7.84 -62.85
CA ASP A 11 -27.69 9.18 -62.99
C ASP A 11 -28.83 9.22 -64.02
N CYS A 12 -29.66 10.23 -63.93
CA CYS A 12 -30.69 10.51 -64.92
C CYS A 12 -30.06 10.83 -66.27
N HIS A 13 -30.61 10.26 -67.32
CA HIS A 13 -30.19 10.52 -68.70
C HIS A 13 -31.38 10.45 -69.64
N GLY A 14 -31.63 11.55 -70.35
CA GLY A 14 -32.80 11.64 -71.25
C GLY A 14 -34.10 11.42 -70.47
N ASP A 15 -34.88 10.43 -70.89
CA ASP A 15 -36.18 10.10 -70.27
C ASP A 15 -36.09 9.20 -69.02
N TYR A 16 -34.86 8.86 -68.56
CA TYR A 16 -34.65 7.98 -67.46
C TYR A 16 -34.35 8.77 -66.18
N SER A 17 -35.08 8.45 -65.09
CA SER A 17 -34.84 9.02 -63.76
C SER A 17 -33.61 8.40 -63.11
N THR A 18 -33.03 9.10 -62.10
CA THR A 18 -31.98 8.58 -61.23
C THR A 18 -32.38 7.27 -60.58
N THR A 19 -31.53 6.22 -60.74
CA THR A 19 -31.72 4.93 -60.08
C THR A 19 -30.85 4.86 -58.83
N CYS A 20 -31.42 4.49 -57.69
CA CYS A 20 -30.73 4.38 -56.39
C CYS A 20 -30.52 2.93 -56.01
N LYS A 21 -29.42 2.65 -55.31
CA LYS A 21 -29.12 1.37 -54.66
C LYS A 21 -29.00 1.54 -53.13
N PRO A 22 -29.48 0.59 -52.31
CA PRO A 22 -29.36 0.67 -50.85
C PRO A 22 -27.87 0.56 -50.41
N CYS A 23 -27.54 1.14 -49.28
CA CYS A 23 -26.24 0.98 -48.61
C CYS A 23 -26.03 -0.50 -48.20
N ALA A 24 -24.82 -0.99 -48.45
CA ALA A 24 -24.41 -2.33 -47.99
C ALA A 24 -24.25 -2.37 -46.47
N LYS A 25 -24.30 -3.58 -45.91
CA LYS A 25 -24.02 -3.78 -44.45
C LYS A 25 -22.66 -3.18 -44.08
N GLY A 26 -22.61 -2.43 -42.98
CA GLY A 26 -21.40 -1.73 -42.52
C GLY A 26 -21.20 -0.37 -43.19
N THR A 27 -22.19 0.11 -43.96
CA THR A 27 -22.18 1.45 -44.55
C THR A 27 -23.51 2.19 -44.33
N PHE A 28 -23.47 3.51 -44.31
CA PHE A 28 -24.63 4.33 -44.04
C PHE A 28 -24.69 5.57 -44.92
N MET A 29 -25.86 6.16 -44.99
CA MET A 29 -26.12 7.45 -45.63
C MET A 29 -27.24 8.15 -44.82
N ASN A 30 -26.88 9.17 -44.06
CA ASN A 30 -27.78 9.84 -43.11
C ASN A 30 -28.61 10.98 -43.72
N GLU A 31 -28.35 11.34 -44.99
CA GLU A 31 -29.03 12.43 -45.70
C GLU A 31 -29.38 12.05 -47.13
N PRO A 32 -30.40 12.67 -47.73
CA PRO A 32 -30.65 12.58 -49.14
C PRO A 32 -29.43 13.12 -49.94
N ASN A 33 -29.01 12.37 -50.94
CA ASN A 33 -27.72 12.62 -51.58
C ASN A 33 -27.69 12.32 -53.08
N GLY A 34 -26.60 12.74 -53.71
CA GLY A 34 -26.23 12.40 -55.07
C GLY A 34 -24.94 11.59 -55.18
N LEU A 35 -24.47 10.98 -54.06
CA LEU A 35 -23.23 10.23 -54.03
C LEU A 35 -23.40 8.84 -54.63
N GLN A 36 -22.28 8.23 -55.07
CA GLN A 36 -22.25 6.89 -55.68
C GLN A 36 -21.83 5.82 -54.66
N SER A 37 -21.36 6.19 -53.47
CA SER A 37 -20.98 5.26 -52.43
C SER A 37 -21.42 5.78 -51.04
N CYS A 38 -21.85 4.84 -50.20
CA CYS A 38 -22.18 5.11 -48.79
C CYS A 38 -20.92 5.28 -47.94
N PHE A 39 -21.04 6.00 -46.82
CA PHE A 39 -19.98 6.16 -45.84
C PHE A 39 -19.79 4.84 -45.07
N GLN A 40 -18.56 4.54 -44.72
CA GLN A 40 -18.24 3.43 -43.82
C GLN A 40 -18.70 3.73 -42.42
N CYS A 41 -19.29 2.76 -41.71
CA CYS A 41 -19.60 2.89 -40.31
C CYS A 41 -18.31 2.98 -39.54
N LYS A 42 -18.26 3.89 -38.55
CA LYS A 42 -17.11 4.01 -37.66
C LYS A 42 -17.00 2.82 -36.72
N ILE A 43 -15.80 2.56 -36.25
CA ILE A 43 -15.47 1.50 -35.29
C ILE A 43 -15.18 2.13 -33.96
N CYS A 44 -15.76 1.58 -32.88
CA CYS A 44 -15.51 2.01 -31.51
C CYS A 44 -14.35 1.20 -30.95
N GLU A 45 -13.19 1.85 -30.76
CA GLU A 45 -11.94 1.26 -30.26
C GLU A 45 -11.33 2.14 -29.15
N ASN A 46 -10.22 1.65 -28.53
CA ASN A 46 -9.41 2.46 -27.61
C ASN A 46 -10.18 3.07 -26.45
N GLY A 47 -10.94 2.26 -25.71
CA GLY A 47 -11.72 2.72 -24.56
C GLY A 47 -13.15 3.12 -24.91
N LEU A 48 -13.55 2.90 -26.18
CA LEU A 48 -14.91 3.07 -26.65
C LEU A 48 -15.62 1.73 -26.78
N LEU A 49 -16.94 1.73 -26.64
CA LEU A 49 -17.83 0.60 -26.88
C LEU A 49 -18.97 1.02 -27.80
N ILE A 50 -19.55 0.08 -28.52
CA ILE A 50 -20.73 0.34 -29.35
C ILE A 50 -21.93 0.55 -28.42
N SER A 51 -22.49 1.76 -28.43
CA SER A 51 -23.72 2.14 -27.73
C SER A 51 -24.97 1.94 -28.62
N GLN A 52 -24.83 2.22 -29.93
CA GLN A 52 -25.84 1.93 -30.94
C GLN A 52 -25.15 1.40 -32.21
N ASP A 53 -25.69 0.30 -32.74
CA ASP A 53 -25.18 -0.28 -33.96
C ASP A 53 -25.43 0.61 -35.15
N CYS A 54 -24.52 0.54 -36.14
CA CYS A 54 -24.69 1.16 -37.45
C CYS A 54 -25.89 0.59 -38.19
N THR A 55 -26.66 1.47 -38.78
CA THR A 55 -27.77 1.14 -39.68
C THR A 55 -27.49 1.72 -41.08
N THR A 56 -28.31 1.43 -42.04
CA THR A 56 -28.16 2.03 -43.40
C THR A 56 -28.37 3.55 -43.43
N ILE A 57 -29.00 4.11 -42.38
CA ILE A 57 -29.32 5.54 -42.29
C ILE A 57 -28.59 6.29 -41.17
N LYS A 58 -27.87 5.57 -40.29
CA LYS A 58 -27.20 6.17 -39.13
C LYS A 58 -25.86 5.45 -38.88
N ASP A 59 -24.81 6.23 -38.60
CA ASP A 59 -23.52 5.72 -38.20
C ASP A 59 -23.56 5.05 -36.84
N THR A 60 -22.55 4.25 -36.51
CA THR A 60 -22.32 3.71 -35.17
C THR A 60 -22.24 4.84 -34.13
N VAL A 61 -22.88 4.68 -32.98
CA VAL A 61 -22.70 5.58 -31.83
C VAL A 61 -21.79 4.90 -30.82
N CYS A 62 -20.71 5.57 -30.43
CA CYS A 62 -19.74 5.06 -29.48
C CYS A 62 -19.97 5.64 -28.09
N GLY A 63 -20.15 4.78 -27.10
CA GLY A 63 -20.10 5.09 -25.69
C GLY A 63 -18.69 4.91 -25.13
N VAL A 64 -18.52 5.13 -23.82
CA VAL A 64 -17.24 5.05 -23.11
C VAL A 64 -17.22 3.81 -22.20
N LEU A 65 -16.13 3.03 -22.28
CA LEU A 65 -15.87 1.90 -21.38
C LEU A 65 -15.64 2.38 -19.94
N ASP A 66 -15.87 1.48 -18.97
CA ASP A 66 -15.54 1.75 -17.58
C ASP A 66 -14.02 1.94 -17.42
N GLY A 67 -13.62 2.90 -16.59
CA GLY A 67 -12.23 3.30 -16.41
C GLY A 67 -11.72 4.29 -17.46
N TYR A 68 -12.59 4.77 -18.34
CA TYR A 68 -12.30 5.81 -19.33
C TYR A 68 -13.30 6.96 -19.24
N TYR A 69 -12.93 8.12 -19.75
CA TYR A 69 -13.83 9.27 -19.94
C TYR A 69 -13.75 9.79 -21.37
N CYS A 70 -14.83 10.39 -21.85
CA CYS A 70 -14.85 11.00 -23.17
C CYS A 70 -14.12 12.33 -23.15
N LYS A 71 -13.05 12.42 -23.94
CA LYS A 71 -12.30 13.65 -24.14
C LYS A 71 -12.94 14.55 -25.21
N HIS A 72 -13.43 13.94 -26.26
CA HIS A 72 -14.10 14.63 -27.36
C HIS A 72 -15.38 13.91 -27.76
N TYR A 73 -16.47 14.64 -27.73
CA TYR A 73 -17.75 14.22 -28.29
C TYR A 73 -17.87 14.67 -29.74
N THR A 74 -18.68 13.97 -30.54
CA THR A 74 -19.10 14.43 -31.85
C THR A 74 -20.14 15.57 -31.68
N ALA A 75 -20.85 15.92 -32.74
CA ALA A 75 -21.99 16.84 -32.61
C ALA A 75 -23.12 16.27 -31.72
N ASP A 76 -23.18 14.94 -31.58
CA ASP A 76 -24.07 14.26 -30.62
C ASP A 76 -23.32 14.02 -29.30
N ILE A 77 -23.84 14.57 -28.22
CA ILE A 77 -23.29 14.44 -26.85
C ILE A 77 -23.27 12.97 -26.32
N ASN A 78 -24.02 12.09 -26.97
CA ASN A 78 -24.02 10.65 -26.63
C ASN A 78 -22.99 9.85 -27.42
N ASP A 79 -22.29 10.50 -28.35
CA ASP A 79 -21.35 9.86 -29.26
C ASP A 79 -19.92 10.33 -29.02
N CYS A 80 -19.15 9.52 -28.35
CA CYS A 80 -17.75 9.80 -28.05
C CYS A 80 -16.83 9.45 -29.22
N SER A 81 -15.99 10.38 -29.63
CA SER A 81 -14.98 10.18 -30.68
C SER A 81 -13.60 9.86 -30.12
N LEU A 82 -13.28 10.24 -28.88
CA LEU A 82 -12.00 10.00 -28.24
C LEU A 82 -12.20 9.76 -26.74
N ALA A 83 -11.91 8.56 -26.29
CA ALA A 83 -11.88 8.22 -24.86
C ALA A 83 -10.45 8.18 -24.32
N ILE A 84 -10.26 8.61 -23.08
CA ILE A 84 -8.99 8.56 -22.36
C ILE A 84 -9.20 7.79 -21.06
N LYS A 85 -8.24 6.97 -20.69
CA LYS A 85 -8.25 6.24 -19.44
C LYS A 85 -8.14 7.21 -18.26
N HIS A 86 -8.89 6.95 -17.18
CA HIS A 86 -8.80 7.77 -15.97
C HIS A 86 -7.39 7.83 -15.43
N SER A 87 -6.99 9.04 -15.02
CA SER A 87 -5.75 9.28 -14.31
C SER A 87 -5.74 8.56 -12.97
N LYS A 88 -4.58 8.04 -12.59
CA LYS A 88 -4.32 7.51 -11.26
C LYS A 88 -3.57 8.54 -10.45
N CYS A 89 -4.03 8.79 -9.23
CA CYS A 89 -3.31 9.68 -8.32
C CYS A 89 -1.97 9.09 -7.92
N LYS A 90 -1.00 9.95 -7.68
CA LYS A 90 0.36 9.56 -7.29
C LYS A 90 0.42 9.24 -5.79
N PRO A 91 1.42 8.46 -5.35
CA PRO A 91 1.72 8.35 -3.93
C PRO A 91 1.83 9.72 -3.27
N GLY A 92 1.19 9.91 -2.13
CA GLY A 92 1.09 11.20 -1.44
C GLY A 92 -0.13 12.04 -1.82
N GLU A 93 -0.96 11.55 -2.72
CA GLU A 93 -2.24 12.15 -3.11
C GLU A 93 -3.41 11.22 -2.75
N GLN A 94 -4.62 11.76 -2.79
CA GLN A 94 -5.87 11.00 -2.72
C GLN A 94 -6.81 11.38 -3.86
N ILE A 95 -7.81 10.54 -4.09
CA ILE A 95 -8.87 10.82 -5.04
C ILE A 95 -9.84 11.79 -4.38
N ASN A 96 -9.83 13.03 -4.82
CA ASN A 96 -10.80 14.05 -4.40
C ASN A 96 -12.15 13.86 -5.10
N THR A 97 -12.12 13.68 -6.42
CA THR A 97 -13.33 13.41 -7.21
C THR A 97 -13.06 12.20 -8.11
N PRO A 98 -13.83 11.11 -7.96
CA PRO A 98 -13.72 9.96 -8.85
C PRO A 98 -14.01 10.33 -10.29
N GLY A 99 -13.30 9.71 -11.23
CA GLY A 99 -13.57 9.86 -12.63
C GLY A 99 -14.96 9.34 -13.01
N THR A 100 -15.56 9.97 -14.02
CA THR A 100 -16.85 9.61 -14.58
C THR A 100 -16.70 9.34 -16.08
N LYS A 101 -17.75 8.93 -16.78
CA LYS A 101 -17.69 8.79 -18.25
C LYS A 101 -17.47 10.12 -18.98
N ALA A 102 -17.67 11.26 -18.30
CA ALA A 102 -17.52 12.60 -18.87
C ALA A 102 -16.31 13.39 -18.36
N SER A 103 -15.69 12.95 -17.26
CA SER A 103 -14.60 13.70 -16.60
C SER A 103 -13.53 12.76 -16.05
N ASP A 104 -12.29 13.23 -16.03
CA ASP A 104 -11.17 12.51 -15.42
C ASP A 104 -11.23 12.53 -13.90
N THR A 105 -10.47 11.64 -13.26
CA THR A 105 -10.20 11.65 -11.82
C THR A 105 -9.48 12.93 -11.43
N VAL A 106 -9.93 13.58 -10.35
CA VAL A 106 -9.27 14.74 -9.74
C VAL A 106 -8.53 14.26 -8.49
N CYS A 107 -7.24 14.53 -8.44
CA CYS A 107 -6.37 14.19 -7.32
C CYS A 107 -6.05 15.41 -6.48
N GLU A 108 -5.85 15.21 -5.17
CA GLU A 108 -5.37 16.25 -4.26
C GLU A 108 -4.28 15.70 -3.34
N PRO A 109 -3.28 16.50 -2.95
CA PRO A 109 -2.22 16.07 -2.03
C PRO A 109 -2.78 15.81 -0.64
N CYS A 110 -2.22 14.80 0.07
CA CYS A 110 -2.54 14.57 1.47
C CYS A 110 -2.13 15.77 2.32
N SER A 111 -3.01 16.18 3.25
CA SER A 111 -2.70 17.19 4.25
C SER A 111 -1.60 16.72 5.20
N GLN A 112 -0.94 17.67 5.87
CA GLN A 112 0.06 17.36 6.89
C GLN A 112 -0.54 16.45 7.97
N GLY A 113 0.19 15.41 8.38
CA GLY A 113 -0.30 14.41 9.32
C GLY A 113 -1.03 13.24 8.67
N PHE A 114 -1.08 13.20 7.34
CA PHE A 114 -1.69 12.13 6.55
C PHE A 114 -0.72 11.61 5.50
N TYR A 115 -0.92 10.35 5.08
CA TYR A 115 -0.13 9.71 4.04
C TYR A 115 -0.99 8.82 3.15
N SER A 116 -0.56 8.64 1.92
CA SER A 116 -1.18 7.75 0.94
C SER A 116 -0.09 7.04 0.12
N PRO A 117 0.20 5.78 0.37
CA PRO A 117 1.24 5.06 -0.36
C PRO A 117 0.84 4.72 -1.80
N GLU A 118 -0.46 4.59 -2.07
CA GLU A 118 -0.98 4.12 -3.36
C GLU A 118 -1.72 5.20 -4.15
N GLY A 119 -1.92 6.40 -3.58
CA GLY A 119 -2.65 7.47 -4.25
C GLY A 119 -4.17 7.29 -4.27
N VAL A 120 -4.75 6.56 -3.33
CA VAL A 120 -6.20 6.31 -3.29
C VAL A 120 -6.88 7.14 -2.21
N ASN A 121 -6.47 6.94 -0.96
CA ASN A 121 -6.99 7.62 0.22
C ASN A 121 -5.86 8.06 1.13
N CYS A 122 -5.99 9.23 1.76
CA CYS A 122 -5.08 9.69 2.79
C CYS A 122 -5.47 9.11 4.15
N SER A 123 -4.54 8.37 4.78
CA SER A 123 -4.65 7.83 6.12
C SER A 123 -3.89 8.70 7.10
N LYS A 124 -4.40 8.86 8.31
CA LYS A 124 -3.71 9.61 9.37
C LYS A 124 -2.43 8.88 9.79
N TRP A 125 -1.36 9.62 10.06
CA TRP A 125 -0.14 9.07 10.63
C TRP A 125 -0.39 8.35 11.93
N THR A 126 0.33 7.26 12.15
CA THR A 126 0.29 6.52 13.41
C THR A 126 0.83 7.39 14.55
N ASP A 127 0.08 7.47 15.66
CA ASP A 127 0.55 8.08 16.89
C ASP A 127 1.29 7.02 17.71
N CYS A 128 2.62 7.12 17.76
CA CYS A 128 3.48 6.22 18.50
C CYS A 128 3.22 6.26 20.01
N SER A 129 2.78 7.39 20.53
CA SER A 129 2.56 7.59 21.96
C SER A 129 1.43 6.71 22.50
N PHE A 130 0.40 6.46 21.68
CA PHE A 130 -0.74 5.61 22.03
C PHE A 130 -0.35 4.15 22.34
N ARG A 131 0.77 3.67 21.72
CA ARG A 131 1.32 2.33 21.95
C ARG A 131 2.50 2.32 22.92
N ASN A 132 2.75 3.44 23.61
CA ASN A 132 3.93 3.63 24.48
C ASN A 132 5.25 3.40 23.71
N GLU A 133 5.26 3.78 22.44
CA GLU A 133 6.39 3.72 21.52
C GLU A 133 7.00 5.10 21.33
N ILE A 134 8.20 5.16 20.81
CA ILE A 134 8.88 6.40 20.40
C ILE A 134 8.93 6.49 18.89
N GLU A 135 8.74 7.68 18.39
CA GLU A 135 8.93 7.97 16.97
C GLU A 135 10.43 7.90 16.62
N VAL A 136 10.75 7.12 15.60
CA VAL A 136 12.14 6.95 15.11
C VAL A 136 12.33 7.63 13.77
N LYS A 137 11.26 7.77 13.00
CA LYS A 137 11.26 8.46 11.72
C LYS A 137 9.94 9.15 11.51
N GLU A 138 10.02 10.42 11.17
CA GLU A 138 8.88 11.25 10.83
C GLU A 138 8.11 10.70 9.63
N GLY A 139 6.79 10.82 9.64
CA GLY A 139 5.94 10.50 8.51
C GLY A 139 6.13 11.48 7.36
N THR A 140 5.74 11.07 6.19
CA THR A 140 5.67 11.89 4.99
C THR A 140 4.27 11.78 4.39
N ASN A 141 3.96 12.51 3.34
CA ASN A 141 2.70 12.33 2.61
C ASN A 141 2.58 10.96 1.90
N ILE A 142 3.70 10.21 1.77
CA ILE A 142 3.74 8.89 1.11
C ILE A 142 3.83 7.75 2.13
N LYS A 143 4.51 7.99 3.28
CA LYS A 143 4.84 6.94 4.27
C LYS A 143 4.41 7.36 5.65
N ASP A 144 3.91 6.36 6.41
CA ASP A 144 3.57 6.52 7.81
C ASP A 144 4.79 6.76 8.69
N VAL A 145 4.55 7.26 9.88
CA VAL A 145 5.53 7.38 10.97
C VAL A 145 6.06 6.01 11.35
N GLN A 146 7.36 5.91 11.60
CA GLN A 146 7.97 4.68 12.11
C GLN A 146 8.12 4.75 13.62
N CYS A 147 7.42 3.87 14.32
CA CYS A 147 7.46 3.72 15.76
C CYS A 147 8.42 2.60 16.18
N LYS A 148 9.03 2.75 17.34
CA LYS A 148 9.85 1.72 17.99
C LYS A 148 9.46 1.58 19.45
N SER A 149 9.34 0.34 19.92
CA SER A 149 9.05 0.05 21.31
C SER A 149 10.10 0.70 22.22
N ARG A 150 9.62 1.36 23.27
CA ARG A 150 10.46 1.95 24.32
C ARG A 150 11.09 0.79 25.09
N ARG A 151 12.36 0.50 24.80
CA ARG A 151 13.12 -0.60 25.43
C ARG A 151 13.03 -0.43 26.96
N SER A 152 12.21 -1.23 27.60
CA SER A 152 12.07 -1.23 29.05
C SER A 152 13.40 -1.64 29.67
N ARG A 153 14.08 -0.73 30.37
CA ARG A 153 15.29 -1.04 31.15
C ARG A 153 14.97 -1.94 32.36
N TYR A 154 13.68 -2.07 32.68
CA TYR A 154 13.22 -2.92 33.79
C TYR A 154 13.57 -4.41 33.59
N GLY A 155 13.58 -4.89 32.36
CA GLY A 155 14.00 -6.26 32.07
C GLY A 155 15.45 -6.54 32.46
N LEU A 156 16.38 -5.63 32.18
CA LEU A 156 17.79 -5.76 32.56
C LEU A 156 17.96 -5.61 34.08
N ILE A 157 17.24 -4.70 34.71
CA ILE A 157 17.28 -4.51 36.18
C ILE A 157 16.72 -5.75 36.87
N ALA A 158 15.60 -6.28 36.41
CA ALA A 158 15.01 -7.50 36.98
C ALA A 158 15.96 -8.71 36.85
N THR A 159 16.63 -8.91 35.73
CA THR A 159 17.60 -10.01 35.55
C THR A 159 18.83 -9.83 36.43
N LEU A 160 19.32 -8.60 36.60
CA LEU A 160 20.43 -8.32 37.49
C LEU A 160 20.06 -8.55 39.00
N LEU A 161 18.86 -8.12 39.39
CA LEU A 161 18.36 -8.33 40.76
C LEU A 161 18.16 -9.83 41.06
N THR A 162 17.59 -10.60 40.12
CA THR A 162 17.43 -12.06 40.31
C THR A 162 18.77 -12.76 40.39
N ALA A 163 19.75 -12.40 39.55
CA ALA A 163 21.10 -12.94 39.63
C ALA A 163 21.78 -12.62 40.96
N ALA A 164 21.64 -11.40 41.50
CA ALA A 164 22.18 -11.00 42.79
C ALA A 164 21.55 -11.80 43.96
N VAL A 165 20.23 -11.97 43.94
CA VAL A 165 19.51 -12.77 44.96
C VAL A 165 19.96 -14.24 44.93
N VAL A 166 20.06 -14.84 43.72
CA VAL A 166 20.53 -16.22 43.58
C VAL A 166 21.98 -16.35 44.11
N SER A 167 22.86 -15.40 43.81
CA SER A 167 24.23 -15.43 44.28
C SER A 167 24.31 -15.34 45.83
N LEU A 168 23.51 -14.47 46.44
CA LEU A 168 23.43 -14.37 47.90
C LEU A 168 22.91 -15.66 48.55
N LEU A 169 21.89 -16.27 47.96
CA LEU A 169 21.37 -17.57 48.45
C LEU A 169 22.43 -18.69 48.40
N VAL A 170 23.18 -18.78 47.28
CA VAL A 170 24.26 -19.73 47.15
C VAL A 170 25.35 -19.52 48.18
N LEU A 171 25.73 -18.25 48.42
CA LEU A 171 26.72 -17.91 49.47
C LEU A 171 26.20 -18.27 50.88
N CYS A 172 24.95 -17.95 51.20
CA CYS A 172 24.33 -18.31 52.50
C CYS A 172 24.30 -19.85 52.69
N LEU A 173 23.91 -20.60 51.64
CA LEU A 173 23.88 -22.06 51.72
C LEU A 173 25.28 -22.67 51.87
N SER A 174 26.30 -22.08 51.24
CA SER A 174 27.69 -22.48 51.41
C SER A 174 28.21 -22.26 52.81
N GLN A 175 27.84 -21.17 53.46
CA GLN A 175 28.18 -20.88 54.85
C GLN A 175 27.52 -21.86 55.82
N ILE A 176 26.20 -22.13 55.65
CA ILE A 176 25.47 -23.10 56.46
C ILE A 176 26.08 -24.51 56.31
N LYS A 177 26.57 -24.87 55.11
CA LYS A 177 27.22 -26.17 54.87
C LYS A 177 28.59 -26.22 55.54
N SER A 178 29.33 -25.13 55.57
CA SER A 178 30.59 -24.98 56.30
C SER A 178 30.41 -25.14 57.79
N ASP A 179 29.40 -24.48 58.38
CA ASP A 179 29.10 -24.58 59.81
C ASP A 179 28.63 -25.97 60.21
N ARG A 180 27.90 -26.69 59.38
CA ARG A 180 27.50 -28.09 59.66
C ARG A 180 28.68 -29.03 59.65
N THR A 181 29.68 -28.82 58.82
CA THR A 181 30.90 -29.63 58.85
C THR A 181 31.74 -29.45 60.10
N CYS A 182 31.71 -28.24 60.74
CA CYS A 182 32.35 -28.03 62.03
C CYS A 182 31.62 -28.71 63.19
N PHE A 183 30.29 -28.89 63.12
CA PHE A 183 29.51 -29.56 64.18
C PHE A 183 29.62 -31.11 64.17
N ILE A 184 29.96 -31.72 63.07
CA ILE A 184 30.05 -33.21 62.98
C ILE A 184 31.39 -33.75 63.48
N LEU A 185 32.39 -32.89 63.72
CA LEU A 185 33.73 -33.31 64.22
C LEU A 185 33.86 -33.23 65.74
N LYS A 186 32.78 -33.04 66.51
CA LYS A 186 32.78 -33.07 67.97
C LYS A 186 32.01 -34.26 68.51
N SER A 187 32.56 -35.44 68.41
CA SER A 187 32.17 -36.61 69.21
C SER A 187 33.09 -36.71 70.41
N PRO A 188 32.61 -37.07 71.59
CA PRO A 188 33.38 -37.07 72.83
C PRO A 188 34.10 -38.38 73.01
N VAL A 189 35.43 -38.37 73.11
CA VAL A 189 36.21 -39.40 73.80
C VAL A 189 37.36 -38.74 74.53
N GLU A 190 37.23 -38.79 75.84
CA GLU A 190 38.24 -39.02 76.87
C GLU A 190 39.48 -38.11 77.00
N GLU A 191 39.53 -37.49 78.14
CA GLU A 191 40.56 -36.99 78.98
C GLU A 191 41.97 -37.42 78.67
N THR A 192 42.87 -36.47 78.37
CA THR A 192 44.15 -36.17 79.06
C THR A 192 45.00 -35.20 78.31
N ASP A 193 45.47 -34.20 79.06
CA ASP A 193 46.63 -33.31 78.95
C ASP A 193 46.52 -32.03 78.00
N PRO A 194 46.85 -30.89 78.60
CA PRO A 194 46.73 -29.59 77.95
C PRO A 194 48.03 -29.16 77.31
N ARG A 195 48.11 -29.16 76.02
CA ARG A 195 49.06 -28.33 75.24
C ARG A 195 48.73 -28.25 73.75
N SER A 196 48.71 -26.99 73.30
CA SER A 196 48.85 -26.53 71.95
C SER A 196 47.64 -26.72 70.98
N SER A 197 46.87 -25.68 70.91
CA SER A 197 46.09 -25.42 69.67
C SER A 197 46.48 -24.06 69.14
N GLN A 198 47.28 -24.06 68.13
CA GLN A 198 47.45 -22.89 67.24
C GLN A 198 46.76 -23.20 65.94
N CYS A 199 45.66 -22.52 65.71
CA CYS A 199 45.11 -22.36 64.39
C CYS A 199 45.82 -21.18 63.73
N ALA A 200 46.61 -21.44 62.71
CA ALA A 200 47.24 -20.41 61.89
C ALA A 200 46.27 -19.85 60.85
N PRO A 201 46.16 -18.52 60.72
CA PRO A 201 45.44 -17.94 59.59
C PRO A 201 46.33 -17.96 58.34
N SER A 202 45.83 -18.52 57.25
CA SER A 202 46.47 -18.46 55.95
C SER A 202 46.31 -17.02 55.37
N THR A 203 47.38 -16.26 55.43
CA THR A 203 47.55 -15.03 54.69
C THR A 203 48.06 -15.36 53.29
N SER A 204 47.31 -15.04 52.29
CA SER A 204 47.78 -14.96 50.92
C SER A 204 48.27 -13.53 50.59
N PRO A 205 49.38 -13.36 49.93
CA PRO A 205 49.99 -12.07 49.73
C PRO A 205 49.36 -11.36 48.49
N LEU A 206 49.03 -10.11 48.66
CA LEU A 206 48.78 -9.17 47.61
C LEU A 206 50.07 -8.87 46.87
N LYS A 207 50.12 -9.19 45.58
CA LYS A 207 51.16 -8.66 44.71
C LYS A 207 50.74 -7.33 44.12
N GLY A 208 51.50 -6.31 44.42
CA GLY A 208 51.36 -5.00 43.85
C GLY A 208 51.71 -4.97 42.36
N ILE A 209 51.08 -4.11 41.67
CA ILE A 209 51.48 -3.72 40.29
C ILE A 209 51.78 -2.25 40.36
N GLN A 210 53.03 -1.99 40.02
CA GLN A 210 53.58 -0.67 39.78
C GLN A 210 53.17 -0.11 38.44
N GLU A 211 53.12 1.21 38.41
CA GLU A 211 52.95 2.09 37.27
C GLU A 211 53.96 1.90 36.14
N THR A 212 53.55 2.09 34.94
CA THR A 212 54.05 3.05 33.95
C THR A 212 52.98 3.34 32.89
#